data_fc33be83d0d3ce3fc37c26c8502d20e4
#
_entry.id   fc33be83d0d3ce3fc37c26c8502d20e4
#
_cell.length_a   1.000
_cell.length_b   1.000
_cell.length_c   1.000
_cell.angle_alpha   90.00
_cell.angle_beta   90.00
_cell.angle_gamma   90.00
#
_symmetry.space_group_name_H-M   'P 1'
#
loop_
_entity.id
_entity.type
_entity.pdbx_description
1 polymer ?
#
loop_
_entity_poly.entity_id
_entity_poly.type
_entity_poly.pdbx_seq_one_letter_code
_entity_poly.pdbx_strand_id
1 'polypeptide(L)'
;MDQKLANPAPLGLMGFGMTTILLNLHNAGYFPIASMVLAMGMFYGGVAQVIAGIMEFKKGNTFGLTAFTSYGLFWLTLVGLIVLPKMGLGEPTSEAFMGWYLFLWGLFTFFMFLGTFGANFVLQFVFGSLTVLFFLLAARDWLESPAIGRLAGFEGILCGASACYLAMAEVLNEKYGRTVLPIG
;
A
#
# COMPACT_ATOMS: atom_id res chain seq x y z
N MET A 1 -9.83 5.32 -34.32
CA MET A 1 -9.48 6.35 -33.33
C MET A 1 -9.17 5.65 -32.04
N ASP A 2 -7.90 5.61 -31.65
CA ASP A 2 -7.52 5.04 -30.34
C ASP A 2 -8.10 5.94 -29.23
N GLN A 3 -9.06 5.39 -28.51
CA GLN A 3 -9.72 6.12 -27.44
C GLN A 3 -8.72 6.20 -26.26
N LYS A 4 -8.28 7.42 -25.91
CA LYS A 4 -7.39 7.63 -24.76
C LYS A 4 -8.10 7.16 -23.50
N LEU A 5 -7.62 6.06 -22.91
CA LEU A 5 -8.16 5.54 -21.65
C LEU A 5 -7.74 6.47 -20.49
N ALA A 6 -8.62 6.62 -19.50
CA ALA A 6 -8.29 7.31 -18.25
C ALA A 6 -7.16 6.60 -17.51
N ASN A 7 -6.42 7.34 -16.70
CA ASN A 7 -5.36 6.79 -15.86
C ASN A 7 -5.93 6.22 -14.55
N PRO A 8 -5.90 4.90 -14.29
CA PRO A 8 -6.40 4.31 -13.05
C PRO A 8 -5.41 4.40 -11.89
N ALA A 9 -4.14 4.71 -12.14
CA ALA A 9 -3.10 4.71 -11.11
C ALA A 9 -3.41 5.63 -9.93
N PRO A 10 -3.95 6.86 -10.11
CA PRO A 10 -4.33 7.71 -8.97
C PRO A 10 -5.33 7.07 -8.02
N LEU A 11 -6.30 6.29 -8.52
CA LEU A 11 -7.25 5.56 -7.68
C LEU A 11 -6.53 4.52 -6.81
N GLY A 12 -5.66 3.73 -7.42
CA GLY A 12 -4.89 2.70 -6.71
C GLY A 12 -3.93 3.30 -5.67
N LEU A 13 -3.20 4.35 -6.05
CA LEU A 13 -2.27 5.06 -5.17
C LEU A 13 -2.99 5.73 -3.98
N MET A 14 -4.15 6.34 -4.22
CA MET A 14 -4.93 6.97 -3.14
C MET A 14 -5.52 5.93 -2.19
N GLY A 15 -6.07 4.82 -2.73
CA GLY A 15 -6.58 3.70 -1.93
C GLY A 15 -5.49 3.12 -1.04
N PHE A 16 -4.29 2.89 -1.59
CA PHE A 16 -3.11 2.47 -0.84
C PHE A 16 -2.72 3.53 0.20
N GLY A 17 -2.49 4.78 -0.22
CA GLY A 17 -1.88 5.82 0.62
C GLY A 17 -2.72 6.17 1.84
N MET A 18 -4.01 6.47 1.67
CA MET A 18 -4.89 6.81 2.78
C MET A 18 -5.03 5.64 3.77
N THR A 19 -5.18 4.41 3.27
CA THR A 19 -5.31 3.23 4.12
C THR A 19 -4.01 2.96 4.89
N THR A 20 -2.86 3.12 4.23
CA THR A 20 -1.53 2.98 4.84
C THR A 20 -1.31 4.02 5.95
N ILE A 21 -1.67 5.28 5.74
CA ILE A 21 -1.57 6.32 6.78
C ILE A 21 -2.39 5.92 8.01
N LEU A 22 -3.66 5.53 7.82
CA LEU A 22 -4.55 5.18 8.93
C LEU A 22 -4.07 3.96 9.72
N LEU A 23 -3.58 2.91 9.04
CA LEU A 23 -2.99 1.76 9.72
C LEU A 23 -1.73 2.16 10.49
N ASN A 24 -0.91 3.02 9.92
CA ASN A 24 0.37 3.39 10.54
C ASN A 24 0.24 4.44 11.64
N LEU A 25 -0.85 5.19 11.72
CA LEU A 25 -1.23 5.93 12.94
C LEU A 25 -1.48 4.96 14.11
N HIS A 26 -2.04 3.76 13.86
CA HIS A 26 -2.12 2.71 14.87
C HIS A 26 -0.74 2.16 15.22
N ASN A 27 0.09 1.79 14.24
CA ASN A 27 1.43 1.24 14.47
C ASN A 27 2.34 2.24 15.22
N ALA A 28 2.21 3.54 14.97
CA ALA A 28 2.92 4.60 15.69
C ALA A 28 2.43 4.79 17.15
N GLY A 29 1.30 4.15 17.53
CA GLY A 29 0.78 4.17 18.88
C GLY A 29 -0.21 5.29 19.20
N TYR A 30 -0.69 6.03 18.18
CA TYR A 30 -1.66 7.12 18.41
C TYR A 30 -3.07 6.60 18.70
N PHE A 31 -3.49 5.52 18.04
CA PHE A 31 -4.83 4.97 18.17
C PHE A 31 -4.81 3.44 18.21
N PRO A 32 -5.73 2.79 18.92
CA PRO A 32 -5.93 1.35 18.79
C PRO A 32 -6.46 1.02 17.38
N ILE A 33 -6.26 -0.24 16.94
CA ILE A 33 -6.86 -0.70 15.70
C ILE A 33 -8.39 -0.70 15.86
N ALA A 34 -9.07 -0.09 14.91
CA ALA A 34 -10.53 0.09 14.95
C ALA A 34 -11.18 -0.31 13.62
N SER A 35 -12.51 -0.43 13.62
CA SER A 35 -13.30 -0.78 12.42
C SER A 35 -13.03 0.15 11.23
N MET A 36 -12.66 1.41 11.47
CA MET A 36 -12.31 2.36 10.42
C MET A 36 -11.12 1.84 9.58
N VAL A 37 -10.05 1.36 10.23
CA VAL A 37 -8.87 0.82 9.51
C VAL A 37 -9.26 -0.45 8.74
N LEU A 38 -10.11 -1.30 9.34
CA LEU A 38 -10.59 -2.52 8.68
C LEU A 38 -11.48 -2.20 7.46
N ALA A 39 -12.40 -1.23 7.60
CA ALA A 39 -13.25 -0.79 6.51
C ALA A 39 -12.43 -0.17 5.37
N MET A 40 -11.48 0.72 5.69
CA MET A 40 -10.57 1.29 4.70
C MET A 40 -9.71 0.21 4.02
N GLY A 41 -9.19 -0.74 4.79
CA GLY A 41 -8.43 -1.87 4.27
C GLY A 41 -9.24 -2.78 3.36
N MET A 42 -10.52 -3.01 3.67
CA MET A 42 -11.39 -3.84 2.84
C MET A 42 -11.81 -3.12 1.55
N PHE A 43 -12.35 -1.91 1.66
CA PHE A 43 -13.02 -1.27 0.53
C PHE A 43 -12.09 -0.39 -0.30
N TYR A 44 -11.26 0.42 0.34
CA TYR A 44 -10.45 1.39 -0.41
C TYR A 44 -9.02 0.89 -0.65
N GLY A 45 -8.30 0.46 0.36
CA GLY A 45 -7.01 -0.20 0.18
C GLY A 45 -7.13 -1.52 -0.59
N GLY A 46 -8.21 -2.29 -0.36
CA GLY A 46 -8.47 -3.57 -0.99
C GLY A 46 -9.17 -3.43 -2.34
N VAL A 47 -10.50 -3.32 -2.33
CA VAL A 47 -11.32 -3.42 -3.54
C VAL A 47 -10.97 -2.34 -4.58
N ALA A 48 -10.79 -1.08 -4.18
CA ALA A 48 -10.49 -0.02 -5.14
C ALA A 48 -9.12 -0.22 -5.81
N GLN A 49 -8.09 -0.72 -5.08
CA GLN A 49 -6.81 -1.08 -5.70
C GLN A 49 -6.94 -2.26 -6.68
N VAL A 50 -7.71 -3.29 -6.35
CA VAL A 50 -7.96 -4.41 -7.27
C VAL A 50 -8.63 -3.90 -8.56
N ILE A 51 -9.63 -3.01 -8.43
CA ILE A 51 -10.29 -2.39 -9.58
C ILE A 51 -9.27 -1.59 -10.41
N ALA A 52 -8.43 -0.77 -9.78
CA ALA A 52 -7.37 -0.03 -10.48
C ALA A 52 -6.42 -0.96 -11.23
N GLY A 53 -6.00 -2.07 -10.61
CA GLY A 53 -5.16 -3.08 -11.25
C GLY A 53 -5.81 -3.73 -12.47
N ILE A 54 -7.09 -4.11 -12.39
CA ILE A 54 -7.84 -4.64 -13.54
C ILE A 54 -7.93 -3.61 -14.68
N MET A 55 -8.06 -2.31 -14.34
CA MET A 55 -8.07 -1.24 -15.34
C MET A 55 -6.70 -1.03 -15.98
N GLU A 56 -5.59 -1.23 -15.25
CA GLU A 56 -4.24 -1.18 -15.81
C GLU A 56 -3.99 -2.29 -16.84
N PHE A 57 -4.62 -3.46 -16.69
CA PHE A 57 -4.59 -4.50 -17.72
C PHE A 57 -5.07 -3.99 -19.08
N LYS A 58 -6.15 -3.21 -19.10
CA LYS A 58 -6.68 -2.63 -20.35
C LYS A 58 -5.74 -1.61 -20.99
N LYS A 59 -4.84 -1.01 -20.20
CA LYS A 59 -3.80 -0.10 -20.69
C LYS A 59 -2.53 -0.83 -21.14
N GLY A 60 -2.43 -2.14 -20.95
CA GLY A 60 -1.22 -2.91 -21.23
C GLY A 60 -0.10 -2.64 -20.20
N ASN A 61 -0.41 -2.11 -19.03
CA ASN A 61 0.55 -1.80 -17.98
C ASN A 61 0.68 -2.99 -17.00
N THR A 62 1.60 -3.90 -17.28
CA THR A 62 1.87 -5.09 -16.45
C THR A 62 2.32 -4.70 -15.03
N PHE A 63 3.14 -3.66 -14.89
CA PHE A 63 3.60 -3.19 -13.58
C PHE A 63 2.43 -2.72 -12.73
N GLY A 64 1.59 -1.83 -13.24
CA GLY A 64 0.40 -1.31 -12.53
C GLY A 64 -0.61 -2.41 -12.22
N LEU A 65 -0.88 -3.32 -13.17
CA LEU A 65 -1.73 -4.49 -12.96
C LEU A 65 -1.22 -5.31 -11.76
N THR A 66 0.07 -5.69 -11.77
CA THR A 66 0.66 -6.54 -10.73
C THR A 66 0.68 -5.81 -9.39
N ALA A 67 1.12 -4.56 -9.36
CA ALA A 67 1.20 -3.78 -8.13
C ALA A 67 -0.18 -3.60 -7.49
N PHE A 68 -1.11 -2.96 -8.18
CA PHE A 68 -2.40 -2.60 -7.57
C PHE A 68 -3.25 -3.82 -7.23
N THR A 69 -3.28 -4.85 -8.08
CA THR A 69 -4.04 -6.06 -7.76
C THR A 69 -3.43 -6.79 -6.56
N SER A 70 -2.11 -6.94 -6.51
CA SER A 70 -1.44 -7.63 -5.40
C SER A 70 -1.59 -6.86 -4.09
N TYR A 71 -1.35 -5.55 -4.06
CA TYR A 71 -1.52 -4.79 -2.82
C TYR A 71 -2.99 -4.65 -2.41
N GLY A 72 -3.92 -4.61 -3.36
CA GLY A 72 -5.34 -4.70 -3.04
C GLY A 72 -5.68 -6.02 -2.33
N LEU A 73 -5.16 -7.14 -2.82
CA LEU A 73 -5.32 -8.44 -2.18
C LEU A 73 -4.54 -8.54 -0.86
N PHE A 74 -3.37 -7.90 -0.74
CA PHE A 74 -2.68 -7.75 0.56
C PHE A 74 -3.62 -7.14 1.61
N TRP A 75 -4.29 -6.03 1.31
CA TRP A 75 -5.22 -5.39 2.23
C TRP A 75 -6.38 -6.30 2.61
N LEU A 76 -6.97 -7.01 1.64
CA LEU A 76 -8.06 -7.95 1.89
C LEU A 76 -7.60 -9.12 2.77
N THR A 77 -6.40 -9.67 2.52
CA THR A 77 -5.85 -10.75 3.35
C THR A 77 -5.49 -10.26 4.75
N LEU A 78 -4.92 -9.06 4.90
CA LEU A 78 -4.62 -8.48 6.20
C LEU A 78 -5.88 -8.27 7.04
N VAL A 79 -6.94 -7.72 6.44
CA VAL A 79 -8.24 -7.60 7.12
C VAL A 79 -8.81 -8.97 7.47
N GLY A 80 -8.70 -9.94 6.55
CA GLY A 80 -9.12 -11.31 6.79
C GLY A 80 -8.41 -11.94 8.00
N LEU A 81 -7.08 -11.81 8.10
CA LEU A 81 -6.29 -12.32 9.23
C LEU A 81 -6.74 -11.75 10.59
N ILE A 82 -7.27 -10.52 10.59
CA ILE A 82 -7.78 -9.87 11.82
C ILE A 82 -9.22 -10.29 12.13
N VAL A 83 -10.05 -10.45 11.10
CA VAL A 83 -11.51 -10.64 11.26
C VAL A 83 -11.90 -12.12 11.38
N LEU A 84 -11.29 -13.01 10.59
CA LEU A 84 -11.67 -14.43 10.56
C LEU A 84 -11.58 -15.11 11.92
N PRO A 85 -10.52 -14.95 12.74
CA PRO A 85 -10.47 -15.51 14.09
C PRO A 85 -11.59 -15.00 15.00
N LYS A 86 -11.94 -13.71 14.88
CA LYS A 86 -13.03 -13.10 15.67
C LYS A 86 -14.41 -13.65 15.29
N MET A 87 -14.55 -14.20 14.10
CA MET A 87 -15.77 -14.87 13.63
C MET A 87 -15.76 -16.38 13.95
N GLY A 88 -14.74 -16.89 14.61
CA GLY A 88 -14.58 -18.34 14.87
C GLY A 88 -14.13 -19.14 13.63
N LEU A 89 -13.60 -18.47 12.61
CA LEU A 89 -13.12 -19.07 11.36
C LEU A 89 -11.59 -19.14 11.37
N GLY A 90 -11.05 -20.11 12.07
CA GLY A 90 -9.61 -20.34 12.20
C GLY A 90 -8.98 -19.71 13.44
N GLU A 91 -7.71 -20.04 13.67
CA GLU A 91 -6.94 -19.58 14.81
C GLU A 91 -6.24 -18.23 14.52
N PRO A 92 -5.99 -17.39 15.52
CA PRO A 92 -5.18 -16.19 15.35
C PRO A 92 -3.77 -16.53 14.86
N THR A 93 -3.27 -15.75 13.90
CA THR A 93 -1.89 -15.88 13.41
C THR A 93 -0.91 -15.47 14.50
N SER A 94 0.11 -16.32 14.78
CA SER A 94 1.19 -15.95 15.69
C SER A 94 2.04 -14.79 15.14
N GLU A 95 2.65 -13.99 16.02
CA GLU A 95 3.52 -12.87 15.62
C GLU A 95 4.68 -13.35 14.74
N ALA A 96 5.32 -14.46 15.09
CA ALA A 96 6.38 -15.04 14.27
C ALA A 96 5.93 -15.39 12.84
N PHE A 97 4.71 -15.91 12.69
CA PHE A 97 4.19 -16.25 11.36
C PHE A 97 3.71 -14.99 10.61
N MET A 98 3.18 -13.99 11.31
CA MET A 98 2.89 -12.69 10.74
C MET A 98 4.18 -12.02 10.22
N GLY A 99 5.29 -12.13 10.95
CA GLY A 99 6.59 -11.65 10.48
C GLY A 99 7.00 -12.25 9.13
N TRP A 100 6.80 -13.57 8.93
CA TRP A 100 7.05 -14.21 7.62
C TRP A 100 6.11 -13.71 6.52
N TYR A 101 4.82 -13.51 6.82
CA TYR A 101 3.87 -12.92 5.88
C TYR A 101 4.34 -11.53 5.42
N LEU A 102 4.72 -10.66 6.34
CA LEU A 102 5.21 -9.32 6.04
C LEU A 102 6.55 -9.33 5.32
N PHE A 103 7.45 -10.24 5.68
CA PHE A 103 8.73 -10.41 4.99
C PHE A 103 8.57 -10.79 3.52
N LEU A 104 7.67 -11.73 3.21
CA LEU A 104 7.39 -12.11 1.81
C LEU A 104 6.81 -10.94 1.01
N TRP A 105 5.92 -10.13 1.62
CA TRP A 105 5.46 -8.90 0.99
C TRP A 105 6.58 -7.87 0.83
N GLY A 106 7.52 -7.82 1.75
CA GLY A 106 8.74 -7.01 1.63
C GLY A 106 9.61 -7.42 0.44
N LEU A 107 9.82 -8.73 0.25
CA LEU A 107 10.53 -9.25 -0.93
C LEU A 107 9.81 -8.93 -2.23
N PHE A 108 8.49 -9.16 -2.29
CA PHE A 108 7.69 -8.77 -3.45
C PHE A 108 7.84 -7.27 -3.76
N THR A 109 7.74 -6.43 -2.72
CA THR A 109 7.86 -4.97 -2.87
C THR A 109 9.25 -4.55 -3.29
N PHE A 110 10.29 -5.22 -2.80
CA PHE A 110 11.66 -4.96 -3.22
C PHE A 110 11.86 -5.21 -4.73
N PHE A 111 11.33 -6.31 -5.26
CA PHE A 111 11.40 -6.54 -6.71
C PHE A 111 10.55 -5.52 -7.49
N MET A 112 9.38 -5.14 -6.97
CA MET A 112 8.59 -4.07 -7.57
C MET A 112 9.34 -2.72 -7.52
N PHE A 113 10.06 -2.41 -6.43
CA PHE A 113 10.91 -1.22 -6.33
C PHE A 113 11.98 -1.19 -7.43
N LEU A 114 12.67 -2.31 -7.68
CA LEU A 114 13.62 -2.39 -8.81
C LEU A 114 12.94 -2.08 -10.14
N GLY A 115 11.68 -2.47 -10.31
CA GLY A 115 10.87 -2.17 -11.49
C GLY A 115 10.49 -0.69 -11.64
N THR A 116 10.70 0.15 -10.63
CA THR A 116 10.42 1.60 -10.72
C THR A 116 11.60 2.40 -11.28
N PHE A 117 12.78 1.81 -11.43
CA PHE A 117 13.93 2.52 -11.99
C PHE A 117 13.64 2.94 -13.44
N GLY A 118 13.73 4.26 -13.68
CA GLY A 118 13.31 4.86 -14.94
C GLY A 118 11.90 5.48 -14.92
N ALA A 119 11.12 5.25 -13.85
CA ALA A 119 9.90 6.00 -13.56
C ALA A 119 10.21 7.31 -12.81
N ASN A 120 9.17 8.10 -12.47
CA ASN A 120 9.34 9.32 -11.70
C ASN A 120 9.87 9.04 -10.28
N PHE A 121 10.55 10.04 -9.70
CA PHE A 121 11.21 9.92 -8.40
C PHE A 121 10.22 9.59 -7.26
N VAL A 122 9.03 10.19 -7.29
CA VAL A 122 8.03 9.96 -6.22
C VAL A 122 7.57 8.50 -6.21
N LEU A 123 7.38 7.89 -7.40
CA LEU A 123 7.03 6.46 -7.46
C LEU A 123 8.16 5.58 -6.91
N GLN A 124 9.42 5.89 -7.25
CA GLN A 124 10.57 5.21 -6.68
C GLN A 124 10.61 5.32 -5.15
N PHE A 125 10.34 6.51 -4.64
CA PHE A 125 10.28 6.75 -3.20
C PHE A 125 9.17 5.93 -2.53
N VAL A 126 7.95 5.90 -3.10
CA VAL A 126 6.83 5.09 -2.58
C VAL A 126 7.22 3.61 -2.44
N PHE A 127 7.78 3.01 -3.48
CA PHE A 127 8.11 1.58 -3.43
C PHE A 127 9.34 1.29 -2.56
N GLY A 128 10.35 2.17 -2.56
CA GLY A 128 11.52 2.04 -1.69
C GLY A 128 11.13 2.15 -0.22
N SER A 129 10.34 3.16 0.13
CA SER A 129 9.76 3.38 1.45
C SER A 129 8.88 2.20 1.89
N LEU A 130 7.99 1.71 1.02
CA LEU A 130 7.15 0.56 1.32
C LEU A 130 7.98 -0.72 1.56
N THR A 131 9.09 -0.91 0.85
CA THR A 131 10.00 -2.03 1.10
C THR A 131 10.57 -1.97 2.52
N VAL A 132 11.02 -0.78 2.93
CA VAL A 132 11.53 -0.55 4.30
C VAL A 132 10.44 -0.79 5.33
N LEU A 133 9.22 -0.29 5.09
CA LEU A 133 8.07 -0.51 5.97
C LEU A 133 7.79 -1.99 6.22
N PHE A 134 7.71 -2.81 5.17
CA PHE A 134 7.44 -4.23 5.31
C PHE A 134 8.54 -4.96 6.11
N PHE A 135 9.81 -4.65 5.86
CA PHE A 135 10.90 -5.26 6.62
C PHE A 135 10.95 -4.78 8.08
N LEU A 136 10.61 -3.53 8.36
CA LEU A 136 10.48 -3.05 9.73
C LEU A 136 9.32 -3.75 10.48
N LEU A 137 8.18 -3.93 9.81
CA LEU A 137 7.04 -4.62 10.40
C LEU A 137 7.35 -6.11 10.63
N ALA A 138 8.05 -6.77 9.71
CA ALA A 138 8.51 -8.15 9.90
C ALA A 138 9.49 -8.25 11.09
N ALA A 139 10.44 -7.33 11.18
CA ALA A 139 11.39 -7.27 12.29
C ALA A 139 10.69 -6.98 13.63
N ARG A 140 9.67 -6.11 13.64
CA ARG A 140 8.83 -5.87 14.82
C ARG A 140 8.25 -7.17 15.35
N ASP A 141 7.66 -7.98 14.46
CA ASP A 141 6.96 -9.20 14.86
C ASP A 141 7.93 -10.31 15.30
N TRP A 142 9.08 -10.47 14.59
CA TRP A 142 10.09 -11.47 14.99
C TRP A 142 10.84 -11.12 16.28
N LEU A 143 11.04 -9.82 16.56
CA LEU A 143 11.75 -9.34 17.73
C LEU A 143 10.82 -8.89 18.86
N GLU A 144 9.52 -8.99 18.64
CA GLU A 144 8.46 -8.55 19.57
C GLU A 144 8.74 -7.13 20.11
N SER A 145 9.20 -6.22 19.21
CA SER A 145 9.73 -4.91 19.61
C SER A 145 8.74 -3.77 19.34
N PRO A 146 8.14 -3.19 20.41
CA PRO A 146 7.27 -2.02 20.25
C PRO A 146 8.01 -0.77 19.71
N ALA A 147 9.32 -0.69 19.92
CA ALA A 147 10.12 0.43 19.42
C ALA A 147 10.24 0.38 17.89
N ILE A 148 10.52 -0.82 17.33
CA ILE A 148 10.54 -1.02 15.88
C ILE A 148 9.14 -0.80 15.31
N GLY A 149 8.09 -1.24 16.01
CA GLY A 149 6.71 -1.01 15.59
C GLY A 149 6.36 0.48 15.46
N ARG A 150 6.78 1.31 16.42
CA ARG A 150 6.60 2.76 16.35
C ARG A 150 7.39 3.39 15.18
N LEU A 151 8.64 2.97 14.99
CA LEU A 151 9.46 3.42 13.87
C LEU A 151 8.79 3.08 12.53
N ALA A 152 8.32 1.83 12.37
CA ALA A 152 7.57 1.40 11.22
C ALA A 152 6.30 2.24 11.01
N GLY A 153 5.60 2.60 12.09
CA GLY A 153 4.44 3.47 12.04
C GLY A 153 4.74 4.85 11.46
N PHE A 154 5.80 5.51 11.91
CA PHE A 154 6.22 6.81 11.37
C PHE A 154 6.66 6.71 9.90
N GLU A 155 7.44 5.69 9.57
CA GLU A 155 7.85 5.41 8.21
C GLU A 155 6.64 5.15 7.30
N GLY A 156 5.69 4.34 7.74
CA GLY A 156 4.49 4.02 6.99
C GLY A 156 3.55 5.23 6.77
N ILE A 157 3.50 6.19 7.69
CA ILE A 157 2.79 7.46 7.47
C ILE A 157 3.44 8.23 6.32
N LEU A 158 4.78 8.31 6.30
CA LEU A 158 5.51 8.97 5.23
C LEU A 158 5.32 8.27 3.88
N CYS A 159 5.39 6.94 3.85
CA CYS A 159 5.12 6.11 2.69
C CYS A 159 3.71 6.39 2.14
N GLY A 160 2.69 6.30 2.98
CA GLY A 160 1.30 6.54 2.57
C GLY A 160 1.07 7.98 2.08
N ALA A 161 1.68 8.96 2.75
CA ALA A 161 1.59 10.38 2.33
C ALA A 161 2.22 10.61 0.96
N SER A 162 3.36 9.97 0.67
CA SER A 162 4.02 10.07 -0.64
C SER A 162 3.16 9.46 -1.76
N ALA A 163 2.46 8.36 -1.49
CA ALA A 163 1.53 7.76 -2.44
C ALA A 163 0.30 8.65 -2.69
N CYS A 164 -0.26 9.28 -1.64
CA CYS A 164 -1.33 10.26 -1.78
C CYS A 164 -0.86 11.48 -2.59
N TYR A 165 0.36 11.96 -2.35
CA TYR A 165 0.95 13.05 -3.12
C TYR A 165 1.04 12.69 -4.61
N LEU A 166 1.59 11.51 -4.93
CA LEU A 166 1.72 11.05 -6.31
C LEU A 166 0.36 10.96 -7.00
N ALA A 167 -0.64 10.36 -6.31
CA ALA A 167 -1.99 10.26 -6.83
C ALA A 167 -2.58 11.62 -7.21
N MET A 168 -2.46 12.61 -6.32
CA MET A 168 -2.96 13.97 -6.58
C MET A 168 -2.13 14.70 -7.63
N ALA A 169 -0.83 14.50 -7.65
CA ALA A 169 0.04 15.06 -8.69
C ALA A 169 -0.38 14.59 -10.08
N GLU A 170 -0.61 13.28 -10.26
CA GLU A 170 -1.06 12.74 -11.54
C GLU A 170 -2.43 13.30 -11.96
N VAL A 171 -3.41 13.36 -11.03
CA VAL A 171 -4.74 13.93 -11.31
C VAL A 171 -4.64 15.39 -11.74
N LEU A 172 -3.91 16.21 -10.98
CA LEU A 172 -3.84 17.65 -11.22
C LEU A 172 -3.01 17.97 -12.48
N ASN A 173 -1.89 17.27 -12.68
CA ASN A 173 -1.04 17.47 -13.83
C ASN A 173 -1.77 17.09 -15.13
N GLU A 174 -2.52 15.97 -15.13
CA GLU A 174 -3.35 15.58 -16.27
C GLU A 174 -4.50 16.58 -16.50
N LYS A 175 -5.21 16.96 -15.44
CA LYS A 175 -6.36 17.90 -15.53
C LYS A 175 -5.99 19.25 -16.12
N TYR A 176 -4.81 19.77 -15.73
CA TYR A 176 -4.37 21.09 -16.19
C TYR A 176 -3.44 21.06 -17.39
N GLY A 177 -3.05 19.87 -17.87
CA GLY A 177 -2.13 19.71 -19.00
C GLY A 177 -0.74 20.29 -18.78
N ARG A 178 -0.35 20.47 -17.53
CA ARG A 178 0.97 21.01 -17.11
C ARG A 178 1.37 20.48 -15.74
N THR A 179 2.66 20.56 -15.43
CA THR A 179 3.15 20.24 -14.08
C THR A 179 2.64 21.24 -13.06
N VAL A 180 1.67 20.83 -12.24
CA VAL A 180 1.16 21.56 -11.06
C VAL A 180 1.91 21.12 -9.83
N LEU A 181 2.07 19.80 -9.67
CA LEU A 181 2.85 19.16 -8.61
C LEU A 181 4.00 18.37 -9.23
N PRO A 182 5.26 18.67 -8.89
CA PRO A 182 6.41 17.97 -9.46
C PRO A 182 6.51 16.53 -8.94
N ILE A 183 6.89 15.61 -9.80
CA ILE A 183 7.05 14.19 -9.45
C ILE A 183 8.45 13.64 -9.77
N GLY A 184 9.30 14.47 -10.38
CA GLY A 184 10.66 14.08 -10.78
C GLY A 184 10.76 13.44 -12.17
#